data_60ac3c1fb42a3a986fd15ba865640d62
#
_entry.id   60ac3c1fb42a3a986fd15ba865640d62
#
_cell.length_a   1.000
_cell.length_b   1.000
_cell.length_c   1.000
_cell.angle_alpha   90.00
_cell.angle_beta   90.00
_cell.angle_gamma   90.00
#
_symmetry.space_group_name_H-M   'P 1'
#
loop_
_entity.id
_entity.type
_entity.pdbx_description
1 polymer ?
#
loop_
_entity_poly.entity_id
_entity_poly.type
_entity_poly.pdbx_seq_one_letter_code
_entity_poly.pdbx_strand_id
1 'polypeptide(L)'
;SLDNIDGPRFYSQKINGQTFSVTEYRYAVTPLMPGVIDIKSLTADISYDQAINNAQWQRPGYGNQYYNPWARPQKITKTIKSKQISINVKPVALKNTIWLPLYSLQIQGFIGNGQKLKEGEPISYTLVMDANGLKGADLPNLNSHIISKDFKLYFESATTTKFLSEDGLSILGKRTEKYTLVPKKSGKINLPSLKVSWWDLNNQREVWTEMPSTPIDVKESYASQHRKEP
;
A
#
# COMPACT_ATOMS: atom_id res chain seq x y z
N SER A 1 -4.07 6.31 -12.63
CA SER A 1 -3.60 4.92 -12.77
C SER A 1 -4.66 3.94 -12.31
N LEU A 2 -4.57 2.71 -12.81
CA LEU A 2 -5.38 1.56 -12.41
C LEU A 2 -4.42 0.48 -11.91
N ASP A 3 -4.44 0.21 -10.63
CA ASP A 3 -3.54 -0.75 -9.99
C ASP A 3 -4.32 -1.97 -9.50
N ASN A 4 -3.90 -3.18 -9.86
CA ASN A 4 -4.43 -4.40 -9.23
C ASN A 4 -3.91 -4.46 -7.79
N ILE A 5 -4.82 -4.49 -6.83
CA ILE A 5 -4.49 -4.49 -5.39
C ILE A 5 -4.65 -5.86 -4.74
N ASP A 6 -5.41 -6.75 -5.37
CA ASP A 6 -5.60 -8.11 -4.87
C ASP A 6 -5.74 -9.07 -6.06
N GLY A 7 -5.13 -10.26 -5.94
CA GLY A 7 -5.24 -11.30 -6.95
C GLY A 7 -6.67 -11.84 -7.08
N PRO A 8 -6.93 -12.69 -8.08
CA PRO A 8 -8.26 -13.26 -8.25
C PRO A 8 -8.66 -14.07 -7.02
N ARG A 9 -9.83 -13.76 -6.46
CA ARG A 9 -10.49 -14.56 -5.43
C ARG A 9 -11.54 -15.46 -6.07
N PHE A 10 -11.51 -16.73 -5.71
CA PHE A 10 -12.45 -17.73 -6.23
C PHE A 10 -13.38 -18.18 -5.12
N TYR A 11 -14.68 -18.07 -5.35
CA TYR A 11 -15.68 -18.53 -4.39
C TYR A 11 -17.00 -18.90 -5.10
N SER A 12 -17.92 -19.55 -4.39
CA SER A 12 -19.24 -19.86 -4.90
C SER A 12 -20.29 -18.98 -4.23
N GLN A 13 -21.19 -18.43 -5.03
CA GLN A 13 -22.29 -17.59 -4.54
C GLN A 13 -23.63 -18.11 -5.07
N LYS A 14 -24.63 -18.16 -4.18
CA LYS A 14 -26.00 -18.53 -4.55
C LYS A 14 -26.80 -17.27 -4.87
N ILE A 15 -27.28 -17.16 -6.11
CA ILE A 15 -28.12 -16.05 -6.59
C ILE A 15 -29.43 -16.63 -7.12
N ASN A 16 -30.56 -16.18 -6.59
CA ASN A 16 -31.90 -16.65 -6.98
C ASN A 16 -32.03 -18.19 -6.97
N GLY A 17 -31.43 -18.85 -5.97
CA GLY A 17 -31.48 -20.31 -5.85
C GLY A 17 -30.45 -21.09 -6.68
N GLN A 18 -29.76 -20.44 -7.63
CA GLN A 18 -28.73 -21.05 -8.46
C GLN A 18 -27.32 -20.72 -7.92
N THR A 19 -26.44 -21.71 -7.90
CA THR A 19 -25.05 -21.54 -7.47
C THR A 19 -24.18 -21.15 -8.65
N PHE A 20 -23.39 -20.06 -8.45
CA PHE A 20 -22.43 -19.54 -9.43
C PHE A 20 -21.01 -19.66 -8.87
N SER A 21 -20.06 -20.01 -9.73
CA SER A 21 -18.64 -19.83 -9.46
C SER A 21 -18.28 -18.37 -9.77
N VAL A 22 -17.67 -17.69 -8.82
CA VAL A 22 -17.32 -16.26 -8.91
C VAL A 22 -15.82 -16.12 -8.92
N THR A 23 -15.31 -15.29 -9.82
CA THR A 23 -13.93 -14.81 -9.82
C THR A 23 -13.95 -13.31 -9.64
N GLU A 24 -13.38 -12.83 -8.55
CA GLU A 24 -13.36 -11.41 -8.18
C GLU A 24 -11.95 -10.84 -8.34
N TYR A 25 -11.84 -9.70 -9.03
CA TYR A 25 -10.63 -8.90 -9.15
C TYR A 25 -10.87 -7.55 -8.51
N ARG A 26 -9.90 -7.06 -7.72
CA ARG A 26 -9.98 -5.74 -7.08
C ARG A 26 -8.93 -4.80 -7.63
N TYR A 27 -9.36 -3.62 -8.02
CA TYR A 27 -8.50 -2.58 -8.57
C TYR A 27 -8.64 -1.28 -7.78
N ALA A 28 -7.52 -0.61 -7.53
CA ALA A 28 -7.53 0.78 -7.09
C ALA A 28 -7.42 1.71 -8.29
N VAL A 29 -8.27 2.73 -8.30
CA VAL A 29 -8.23 3.79 -9.30
C VAL A 29 -7.66 5.05 -8.65
N THR A 30 -6.50 5.51 -9.13
CA THR A 30 -5.90 6.77 -8.68
C THR A 30 -6.05 7.80 -9.79
N PRO A 31 -6.94 8.80 -9.63
CA PRO A 31 -7.08 9.90 -10.58
C PRO A 31 -5.81 10.74 -10.63
N LEU A 32 -5.37 11.13 -11.82
CA LEU A 32 -4.18 11.98 -12.02
C LEU A 32 -4.55 13.44 -12.32
N MET A 33 -5.79 13.68 -12.74
CA MET A 33 -6.30 15.00 -13.12
C MET A 33 -7.74 15.17 -12.63
N PRO A 34 -8.18 16.40 -12.32
CA PRO A 34 -9.58 16.67 -12.04
C PRO A 34 -10.43 16.58 -13.30
N GLY A 35 -11.73 16.41 -13.14
CA GLY A 35 -12.70 16.31 -14.21
C GLY A 35 -13.33 14.93 -14.34
N VAL A 36 -14.05 14.69 -15.43
CA VAL A 36 -14.70 13.40 -15.67
C VAL A 36 -13.67 12.43 -16.24
N ILE A 37 -13.52 11.29 -15.55
CA ILE A 37 -12.65 10.19 -15.98
C ILE A 37 -13.51 8.98 -16.28
N ASP A 38 -13.37 8.46 -17.50
CA ASP A 38 -14.05 7.24 -17.92
C ASP A 38 -13.15 6.02 -17.74
N ILE A 39 -13.59 5.11 -16.86
CA ILE A 39 -13.00 3.78 -16.73
C ILE A 39 -13.63 2.92 -17.83
N LYS A 40 -12.83 2.61 -18.85
CA LYS A 40 -13.25 1.77 -19.96
C LYS A 40 -13.69 0.39 -19.49
N SER A 41 -14.60 -0.24 -20.23
CA SER A 41 -15.03 -1.59 -19.94
C SER A 41 -13.84 -2.57 -19.92
N LEU A 42 -13.76 -3.38 -18.88
CA LEU A 42 -12.82 -4.49 -18.77
C LEU A 42 -13.38 -5.70 -19.53
N THR A 43 -12.50 -6.41 -20.21
CA THR A 43 -12.86 -7.63 -20.95
C THR A 43 -12.22 -8.83 -20.25
N ALA A 44 -13.00 -9.91 -20.08
CA ALA A 44 -12.51 -11.17 -19.55
C ALA A 44 -12.96 -12.34 -20.43
N ASP A 45 -12.06 -13.25 -20.74
CA ASP A 45 -12.35 -14.49 -21.43
C ASP A 45 -12.51 -15.63 -20.40
N ILE A 46 -13.70 -16.18 -20.34
CA ILE A 46 -14.03 -17.27 -19.44
C ILE A 46 -14.09 -18.55 -20.26
N SER A 47 -13.26 -19.53 -19.88
CA SER A 47 -13.31 -20.87 -20.47
C SER A 47 -13.88 -21.85 -19.47
N TYR A 48 -14.86 -22.62 -19.90
CA TYR A 48 -15.48 -23.68 -19.10
C TYR A 48 -15.78 -24.92 -19.93
N ASP A 49 -15.77 -26.07 -19.28
CA ASP A 49 -16.09 -27.33 -19.92
C ASP A 49 -17.63 -27.49 -19.96
N GLN A 50 -18.18 -27.58 -21.18
CA GLN A 50 -19.60 -27.89 -21.33
C GLN A 50 -19.79 -29.40 -21.26
N ALA A 51 -20.59 -29.85 -20.31
CA ALA A 51 -21.02 -31.25 -20.31
C ALA A 51 -21.77 -31.55 -21.60
N ILE A 52 -21.34 -32.57 -22.31
CA ILE A 52 -22.04 -33.03 -23.51
C ILE A 52 -23.37 -33.67 -23.02
N ASN A 53 -24.46 -32.92 -23.14
CA ASN A 53 -25.76 -33.51 -22.94
C ASN A 53 -26.06 -34.48 -24.11
N ASN A 54 -25.76 -35.74 -23.92
CA ASN A 54 -26.09 -36.82 -24.84
C ASN A 54 -27.63 -37.05 -25.01
N ALA A 55 -28.47 -36.11 -24.56
CA ALA A 55 -29.92 -36.23 -24.56
C ALA A 55 -30.57 -36.06 -25.94
N GLN A 56 -29.82 -35.78 -27.02
CA GLN A 56 -30.40 -35.46 -28.33
C GLN A 56 -30.48 -36.64 -29.32
N TRP A 57 -30.10 -37.84 -28.91
CA TRP A 57 -30.25 -39.07 -29.75
C TRP A 57 -31.22 -40.05 -29.14
N GLN A 58 -32.44 -39.61 -28.81
CA GLN A 58 -33.53 -40.54 -28.60
C GLN A 58 -34.10 -40.93 -29.95
N ARG A 59 -33.57 -41.98 -30.58
CA ARG A 59 -34.32 -42.75 -31.56
C ARG A 59 -35.29 -43.65 -30.78
N PRO A 60 -36.64 -43.57 -31.05
CA PRO A 60 -37.55 -44.52 -30.45
C PRO A 60 -37.28 -45.93 -31.01
N GLY A 61 -36.84 -46.85 -30.20
CA GLY A 61 -36.85 -48.23 -30.62
C GLY A 61 -35.83 -49.21 -30.11
N TYR A 62 -34.67 -48.82 -29.60
CA TYR A 62 -33.72 -49.81 -29.07
C TYR A 62 -32.94 -49.19 -27.89
N GLY A 63 -33.21 -49.72 -26.70
CA GLY A 63 -32.53 -49.31 -25.48
C GLY A 63 -31.12 -49.88 -25.38
N ASN A 64 -30.13 -49.11 -25.80
CA ASN A 64 -28.78 -49.21 -25.31
C ASN A 64 -28.23 -47.81 -25.26
N GLN A 65 -28.10 -47.30 -24.04
CA GLN A 65 -27.36 -46.10 -23.73
C GLN A 65 -25.87 -46.38 -24.02
N TYR A 66 -25.40 -46.01 -25.21
CA TYR A 66 -23.99 -46.03 -25.50
C TYR A 66 -23.35 -44.89 -24.71
N TYR A 67 -22.85 -45.19 -23.53
CA TYR A 67 -21.91 -44.36 -22.82
C TYR A 67 -20.64 -44.31 -23.65
N ASN A 68 -20.31 -43.16 -24.22
CA ASN A 68 -19.04 -42.96 -24.90
C ASN A 68 -17.99 -42.52 -23.89
N PRO A 69 -17.15 -43.41 -23.35
CA PRO A 69 -16.15 -43.09 -22.35
C PRO A 69 -15.04 -42.16 -22.88
N TRP A 70 -15.01 -41.95 -24.21
CA TRP A 70 -13.99 -41.10 -24.91
C TRP A 70 -14.55 -39.73 -25.30
N ALA A 71 -15.80 -39.40 -24.93
CA ALA A 71 -16.36 -38.09 -25.18
C ALA A 71 -15.65 -37.07 -24.31
N ARG A 72 -14.78 -36.26 -24.90
CA ARG A 72 -14.11 -35.15 -24.21
C ARG A 72 -15.08 -33.99 -24.04
N PRO A 73 -15.15 -33.35 -22.85
CA PRO A 73 -15.93 -32.15 -22.70
C PRO A 73 -15.47 -31.07 -23.68
N GLN A 74 -16.41 -30.41 -24.31
CA GLN A 74 -16.09 -29.32 -25.22
C GLN A 74 -15.79 -28.08 -24.41
N LYS A 75 -14.58 -27.54 -24.58
CA LYS A 75 -14.17 -26.30 -23.95
C LYS A 75 -14.80 -25.12 -24.69
N ILE A 76 -15.66 -24.39 -24.03
CA ILE A 76 -16.26 -23.15 -24.55
C ILE A 76 -15.56 -21.97 -23.92
N THR A 77 -15.16 -21.01 -24.76
CA THR A 77 -14.64 -19.73 -24.32
C THR A 77 -15.68 -18.65 -24.60
N LYS A 78 -16.04 -17.88 -23.58
CA LYS A 78 -16.97 -16.76 -23.68
C LYS A 78 -16.29 -15.48 -23.22
N THR A 79 -16.30 -14.47 -24.08
CA THR A 79 -15.82 -13.14 -23.73
C THR A 79 -16.95 -12.35 -23.06
N ILE A 80 -16.70 -11.83 -21.88
CA ILE A 80 -17.59 -10.92 -21.15
C ILE A 80 -16.95 -9.54 -21.03
N LYS A 81 -17.80 -8.50 -20.96
CA LYS A 81 -17.37 -7.12 -20.81
C LYS A 81 -18.08 -6.48 -19.62
N SER A 82 -17.34 -5.74 -18.80
CA SER A 82 -17.92 -4.90 -17.75
C SER A 82 -18.63 -3.69 -18.36
N LYS A 83 -19.47 -3.05 -17.55
CA LYS A 83 -19.96 -1.70 -17.90
C LYS A 83 -18.83 -0.68 -17.81
N GLN A 84 -18.88 0.36 -18.62
CA GLN A 84 -18.08 1.57 -18.47
C GLN A 84 -18.56 2.32 -17.22
N ILE A 85 -17.63 2.92 -16.46
CA ILE A 85 -17.94 3.71 -15.26
C ILE A 85 -17.31 5.08 -15.43
N SER A 86 -18.09 6.15 -15.28
CA SER A 86 -17.60 7.54 -15.27
C SER A 86 -17.52 8.04 -13.83
N ILE A 87 -16.37 8.62 -13.48
CA ILE A 87 -16.10 9.19 -12.16
C ILE A 87 -15.81 10.68 -12.32
N ASN A 88 -16.49 11.52 -11.54
CA ASN A 88 -16.19 12.96 -11.51
C ASN A 88 -15.18 13.24 -10.39
N VAL A 89 -13.97 13.63 -10.77
CA VAL A 89 -12.85 13.93 -9.89
C VAL A 89 -12.85 15.41 -9.55
N LYS A 90 -12.96 15.73 -8.26
CA LYS A 90 -12.88 17.11 -7.78
C LYS A 90 -11.46 17.65 -7.94
N PRO A 91 -11.29 18.97 -8.18
CA PRO A 91 -9.98 19.59 -8.18
C PRO A 91 -9.32 19.51 -6.80
N VAL A 92 -7.98 19.45 -6.80
CA VAL A 92 -7.16 19.45 -5.57
C VAL A 92 -7.40 20.75 -4.82
N ALA A 93 -7.68 20.66 -3.52
CA ALA A 93 -7.96 21.82 -2.67
C ALA A 93 -6.70 22.63 -2.29
N LEU A 94 -5.50 22.00 -2.36
CA LEU A 94 -4.22 22.61 -2.00
C LEU A 94 -3.42 22.95 -3.25
N LYS A 95 -2.93 24.21 -3.34
CA LYS A 95 -2.19 24.68 -4.53
C LYS A 95 -0.66 24.57 -4.42
N ASN A 96 -0.09 24.53 -3.21
CA ASN A 96 1.35 24.70 -2.99
C ASN A 96 2.01 23.64 -2.08
N THR A 97 1.33 22.59 -1.75
CA THR A 97 1.85 21.51 -0.90
C THR A 97 1.73 20.15 -1.59
N ILE A 98 2.51 19.19 -1.13
CA ILE A 98 2.40 17.82 -1.60
C ILE A 98 0.98 17.32 -1.31
N TRP A 99 0.28 16.86 -2.35
CA TRP A 99 -1.07 16.34 -2.22
C TRP A 99 -1.05 14.92 -1.66
N LEU A 100 -1.39 14.77 -0.37
CA LEU A 100 -1.47 13.50 0.33
C LEU A 100 -2.89 13.29 0.86
N PRO A 101 -3.82 12.78 0.05
CA PRO A 101 -5.19 12.50 0.46
C PRO A 101 -5.22 11.18 1.26
N LEU A 102 -5.40 11.27 2.57
CA LEU A 102 -5.36 10.13 3.49
C LEU A 102 -6.57 10.11 4.41
N TYR A 103 -6.92 8.94 4.90
CA TYR A 103 -7.84 8.75 6.03
C TYR A 103 -7.11 8.81 7.37
N SER A 104 -5.84 8.41 7.40
CA SER A 104 -4.98 8.52 8.57
C SER A 104 -3.50 8.47 8.18
N LEU A 105 -2.66 9.09 9.02
CA LEU A 105 -1.21 9.04 8.92
C LEU A 105 -0.60 8.89 10.30
N GLN A 106 0.29 7.93 10.48
CA GLN A 106 1.11 7.74 11.67
C GLN A 106 2.58 7.73 11.29
N ILE A 107 3.42 8.33 12.14
CA ILE A 107 4.87 8.38 11.95
C ILE A 107 5.55 7.99 13.25
N GLN A 108 6.49 7.08 13.18
CA GLN A 108 7.23 6.57 14.34
C GLN A 108 8.72 6.50 14.01
N GLY A 109 9.55 6.79 15.03
CA GLY A 109 11.00 6.72 14.94
C GLY A 109 11.59 5.71 15.94
N PHE A 110 12.54 4.90 15.48
CA PHE A 110 13.18 3.87 16.28
C PHE A 110 14.70 3.98 16.19
N ILE A 111 15.38 3.96 17.33
CA ILE A 111 16.83 3.79 17.40
C ILE A 111 17.14 2.30 17.47
N GLY A 112 18.23 1.88 16.84
CA GLY A 112 18.70 0.49 16.90
C GLY A 112 18.91 0.04 18.36
N ASN A 113 18.39 -1.13 18.71
CA ASN A 113 18.39 -1.67 20.07
C ASN A 113 19.82 -1.92 20.58
N GLY A 114 20.04 -1.56 21.85
CA GLY A 114 21.26 -1.93 22.60
C GLY A 114 22.48 -1.06 22.35
N GLN A 115 22.43 -0.04 21.50
CA GLN A 115 23.54 0.86 21.25
C GLN A 115 23.64 1.92 22.35
N LYS A 116 24.79 1.95 23.04
CA LYS A 116 25.15 3.10 23.90
C LYS A 116 25.51 4.27 22.98
N LEU A 117 24.71 5.32 23.04
CA LEU A 117 24.91 6.51 22.24
C LEU A 117 26.19 7.22 22.68
N LYS A 118 27.12 7.46 21.76
CA LYS A 118 28.34 8.21 22.00
C LYS A 118 28.51 9.30 20.93
N GLU A 119 29.12 10.41 21.36
CA GLU A 119 29.44 11.52 20.47
C GLU A 119 30.31 11.04 19.30
N GLY A 120 29.92 11.43 18.07
CA GLY A 120 30.63 11.09 16.85
C GLY A 120 30.48 9.64 16.36
N GLU A 121 29.86 8.74 17.14
CA GLU A 121 29.63 7.36 16.71
C GLU A 121 28.30 7.23 15.95
N PRO A 122 28.29 6.52 14.80
CA PRO A 122 27.08 6.34 14.02
C PRO A 122 26.10 5.38 14.71
N ILE A 123 24.81 5.70 14.64
CA ILE A 123 23.70 4.89 15.14
C ILE A 123 22.64 4.71 14.08
N SER A 124 22.06 3.53 13.99
CA SER A 124 20.93 3.26 13.09
C SER A 124 19.65 3.89 13.62
N TYR A 125 18.94 4.57 12.74
CA TYR A 125 17.63 5.18 13.02
C TYR A 125 16.64 4.82 11.93
N THR A 126 15.50 4.30 12.32
CA THR A 126 14.46 3.88 11.40
C THR A 126 13.23 4.74 11.60
N LEU A 127 12.75 5.36 10.53
CA LEU A 127 11.47 6.05 10.48
C LEU A 127 10.45 5.17 9.75
N VAL A 128 9.27 5.04 10.33
CA VAL A 128 8.15 4.29 9.75
C VAL A 128 6.98 5.23 9.60
N MET A 129 6.46 5.29 8.39
CA MET A 129 5.23 6.01 8.04
C MET A 129 4.19 4.98 7.63
N ASP A 130 3.08 4.93 8.38
CA ASP A 130 1.91 4.11 8.10
C ASP A 130 0.75 5.02 7.70
N ALA A 131 0.19 4.79 6.52
CA ALA A 131 -0.87 5.63 5.95
C ALA A 131 -2.05 4.78 5.48
N ASN A 132 -3.27 5.32 5.64
CA ASN A 132 -4.47 4.77 5.05
C ASN A 132 -4.96 5.71 3.93
N GLY A 133 -5.09 5.20 2.70
CA GLY A 133 -5.54 5.92 1.52
C GLY A 133 -4.57 5.89 0.34
N LEU A 134 -3.27 5.73 0.58
CA LEU A 134 -2.24 5.66 -0.45
C LEU A 134 -1.34 4.45 -0.27
N LYS A 135 -0.74 3.95 -1.35
CA LYS A 135 0.32 2.94 -1.28
C LYS A 135 1.63 3.56 -0.78
N GLY A 136 2.49 2.75 -0.14
CA GLY A 136 3.75 3.23 0.43
C GLY A 136 4.67 3.93 -0.57
N ALA A 137 4.62 3.56 -1.86
CA ALA A 137 5.41 4.19 -2.91
C ALA A 137 4.97 5.63 -3.23
N ASP A 138 3.73 5.99 -2.94
CA ASP A 138 3.18 7.33 -3.18
C ASP A 138 3.37 8.26 -1.95
N LEU A 139 3.88 7.73 -0.83
CA LEU A 139 4.21 8.52 0.35
C LEU A 139 5.52 9.29 0.14
N PRO A 140 5.62 10.53 0.66
CA PRO A 140 6.78 11.37 0.45
C PRO A 140 8.05 10.82 1.12
N ASN A 141 9.20 11.24 0.62
CA ASN A 141 10.47 11.09 1.29
C ASN A 141 10.51 12.00 2.54
N LEU A 142 10.86 11.43 3.69
CA LEU A 142 10.88 12.14 4.96
C LEU A 142 12.11 13.04 5.15
N ASN A 143 13.17 12.84 4.38
CA ASN A 143 14.43 13.57 4.56
C ASN A 143 14.26 15.09 4.58
N SER A 144 13.40 15.65 3.73
CA SER A 144 13.12 17.09 3.69
C SER A 144 12.27 17.62 4.86
N HIS A 145 11.65 16.71 5.62
CA HIS A 145 10.76 17.04 6.74
C HIS A 145 11.42 16.85 8.11
N ILE A 146 12.62 16.27 8.13
CA ILE A 146 13.36 16.00 9.37
C ILE A 146 14.07 17.26 9.84
N ILE A 147 13.83 17.65 11.09
CA ILE A 147 14.52 18.75 11.76
C ILE A 147 15.46 18.17 12.82
N SER A 148 16.75 18.38 12.64
CA SER A 148 17.78 17.93 13.58
C SER A 148 18.86 18.98 13.79
N LYS A 149 19.03 19.42 15.03
CA LYS A 149 20.11 20.33 15.46
C LYS A 149 21.30 19.55 16.01
N ASP A 150 21.04 18.46 16.71
CA ASP A 150 22.00 17.73 17.52
C ASP A 150 22.64 16.54 16.79
N PHE A 151 22.12 16.15 15.62
CA PHE A 151 22.63 15.05 14.82
C PHE A 151 23.01 15.47 13.40
N LYS A 152 23.96 14.78 12.80
CA LYS A 152 24.09 14.66 11.35
C LYS A 152 23.27 13.44 10.90
N LEU A 153 22.51 13.61 9.83
CA LEU A 153 21.68 12.55 9.26
C LEU A 153 22.23 12.12 7.91
N TYR A 154 22.29 10.83 7.69
CA TYR A 154 22.65 10.24 6.42
C TYR A 154 21.55 9.23 6.04
N PHE A 155 20.91 9.47 4.92
CA PHE A 155 19.92 8.55 4.37
C PHE A 155 20.61 7.29 3.84
N GLU A 156 20.07 6.10 4.14
CA GLU A 156 20.62 4.83 3.71
C GLU A 156 19.71 4.15 2.67
N SER A 157 18.45 3.94 3.03
CA SER A 157 17.53 3.22 2.17
C SER A 157 16.08 3.53 2.52
N ALA A 158 15.18 3.26 1.56
CA ALA A 158 13.74 3.26 1.76
C ALA A 158 13.12 1.98 1.22
N THR A 159 12.19 1.41 1.97
CA THR A 159 11.34 0.31 1.53
C THR A 159 9.88 0.70 1.63
N THR A 160 9.08 0.25 0.67
CA THR A 160 7.65 0.56 0.63
C THR A 160 6.85 -0.71 0.46
N THR A 161 5.70 -0.77 1.14
CA THR A 161 4.73 -1.85 0.99
C THR A 161 3.33 -1.31 0.79
N LYS A 162 2.46 -2.13 0.26
CA LYS A 162 1.03 -1.86 0.14
C LYS A 162 0.24 -3.06 0.66
N PHE A 163 -0.84 -2.81 1.36
CA PHE A 163 -1.79 -3.81 1.81
C PHE A 163 -3.21 -3.34 1.52
N LEU A 164 -4.15 -4.25 1.51
CA LEU A 164 -5.57 -3.92 1.51
C LEU A 164 -6.04 -3.94 2.96
N SER A 165 -6.90 -2.99 3.35
CA SER A 165 -7.58 -3.02 4.65
C SER A 165 -8.40 -4.31 4.80
N GLU A 166 -8.71 -4.71 6.03
CA GLU A 166 -9.47 -5.96 6.29
C GLU A 166 -10.83 -5.96 5.62
N ASP A 167 -11.49 -4.81 5.55
CA ASP A 167 -12.77 -4.62 4.84
C ASP A 167 -12.60 -4.57 3.31
N GLY A 168 -11.37 -4.48 2.83
CA GLY A 168 -11.06 -4.41 1.40
C GLY A 168 -11.44 -3.09 0.72
N LEU A 169 -11.71 -2.02 1.49
CA LEU A 169 -12.21 -0.75 0.96
C LEU A 169 -11.13 0.33 0.86
N SER A 170 -9.98 0.15 1.50
CA SER A 170 -8.90 1.12 1.46
C SER A 170 -7.52 0.48 1.28
N ILE A 171 -6.57 1.28 0.78
CA ILE A 171 -5.17 0.89 0.63
C ILE A 171 -4.42 1.36 1.88
N LEU A 172 -3.71 0.44 2.51
CA LEU A 172 -2.77 0.71 3.57
C LEU A 172 -1.36 0.73 2.99
N GLY A 173 -0.70 1.87 3.07
CA GLY A 173 0.67 2.05 2.64
C GLY A 173 1.62 2.17 3.81
N LYS A 174 2.76 1.50 3.71
CA LYS A 174 3.86 1.67 4.66
C LYS A 174 5.12 2.09 3.92
N ARG A 175 5.78 3.11 4.44
CA ARG A 175 7.12 3.53 4.01
C ARG A 175 8.06 3.48 5.21
N THR A 176 9.15 2.72 5.08
CA THR A 176 10.19 2.60 6.09
C THR A 176 11.47 3.17 5.53
N GLU A 177 12.03 4.18 6.20
CA GLU A 177 13.29 4.81 5.83
C GLU A 177 14.34 4.54 6.91
N LYS A 178 15.53 4.16 6.48
CA LYS A 178 16.69 3.96 7.34
C LYS A 178 17.68 5.09 7.18
N TYR A 179 18.18 5.54 8.32
CA TYR A 179 19.16 6.61 8.43
C TYR A 179 20.27 6.19 9.37
N THR A 180 21.45 6.74 9.12
CA THR A 180 22.52 6.82 10.12
C THR A 180 22.47 8.19 10.76
N LEU A 181 22.34 8.23 12.10
CA LEU A 181 22.48 9.43 12.92
C LEU A 181 23.86 9.45 13.53
N VAL A 182 24.51 10.61 13.51
CA VAL A 182 25.78 10.84 14.21
C VAL A 182 25.60 12.00 15.18
N PRO A 183 25.64 11.75 16.52
CA PRO A 183 25.52 12.80 17.53
C PRO A 183 26.66 13.80 17.40
N LYS A 184 26.36 15.10 17.41
CA LYS A 184 27.36 16.19 17.29
C LYS A 184 28.06 16.53 18.60
N LYS A 185 27.44 16.14 19.73
CA LYS A 185 27.91 16.44 21.08
C LYS A 185 27.45 15.38 22.06
N SER A 186 28.11 15.28 23.20
CA SER A 186 27.72 14.49 24.35
C SER A 186 26.73 15.23 25.25
N GLY A 187 26.13 14.52 26.24
CA GLY A 187 25.15 15.03 27.18
C GLY A 187 23.70 14.81 26.71
N LYS A 188 22.78 15.57 27.30
CA LYS A 188 21.37 15.53 26.92
C LYS A 188 21.17 16.24 25.60
N ILE A 189 20.76 15.52 24.57
CA ILE A 189 20.46 16.03 23.24
C ILE A 189 19.09 15.53 22.77
N ASN A 190 18.57 16.13 21.72
CA ASN A 190 17.23 15.81 21.25
C ASN A 190 17.27 15.01 19.93
N LEU A 191 16.53 13.90 19.90
CA LEU A 191 16.28 13.19 18.64
C LEU A 191 15.62 14.10 17.62
N PRO A 192 15.76 13.80 16.32
CA PRO A 192 15.11 14.55 15.28
C PRO A 192 13.60 14.62 15.47
N SER A 193 13.00 15.77 15.19
CA SER A 193 11.55 15.92 15.04
C SER A 193 11.14 15.90 13.59
N LEU A 194 9.90 15.62 13.33
CA LEU A 194 9.35 15.50 12.00
C LEU A 194 7.91 16.00 11.97
N LYS A 195 7.55 16.73 10.91
CA LYS A 195 6.19 17.24 10.72
C LYS A 195 5.81 17.11 9.25
N VAL A 196 4.67 16.45 8.98
CA VAL A 196 4.14 16.22 7.64
C VAL A 196 2.71 16.73 7.55
N SER A 197 2.40 17.58 6.56
CA SER A 197 1.03 17.98 6.26
C SER A 197 0.39 16.98 5.29
N TRP A 198 -0.90 16.76 5.47
CA TRP A 198 -1.69 15.90 4.62
C TRP A 198 -3.16 16.32 4.60
N TRP A 199 -3.90 15.87 3.61
CA TRP A 199 -5.33 16.16 3.47
C TRP A 199 -6.16 15.06 4.11
N ASP A 200 -6.90 15.38 5.17
CA ASP A 200 -7.82 14.47 5.84
C ASP A 200 -9.10 14.31 4.99
N LEU A 201 -9.27 13.12 4.43
CA LEU A 201 -10.42 12.79 3.60
C LEU A 201 -11.74 12.74 4.38
N ASN A 202 -11.69 12.41 5.69
CA ASN A 202 -12.88 12.36 6.54
C ASN A 202 -13.43 13.77 6.83
N ASN A 203 -12.51 14.68 7.18
CA ASN A 203 -12.87 16.04 7.62
C ASN A 203 -12.69 17.09 6.51
N GLN A 204 -12.20 16.71 5.32
CA GLN A 204 -11.98 17.58 4.15
C GLN A 204 -11.17 18.84 4.50
N ARG A 205 -10.08 18.68 5.23
CA ARG A 205 -9.19 19.76 5.65
C ARG A 205 -7.74 19.30 5.67
N GLU A 206 -6.83 20.28 5.60
CA GLU A 206 -5.42 20.05 5.85
C GLU A 206 -5.17 19.82 7.34
N VAL A 207 -4.39 18.81 7.66
CA VAL A 207 -3.96 18.46 9.02
C VAL A 207 -2.47 18.13 9.02
N TRP A 208 -1.89 18.06 10.23
CA TRP A 208 -0.48 17.76 10.41
C TRP A 208 -0.31 16.53 11.30
N THR A 209 0.60 15.65 10.91
CA THR A 209 1.14 14.62 11.80
C THR A 209 2.53 15.03 12.23
N GLU A 210 2.77 15.04 13.53
CA GLU A 210 4.03 15.46 14.13
C GLU A 210 4.61 14.32 14.96
N MET A 211 5.89 14.06 14.76
CA MET A 211 6.72 13.24 15.64
C MET A 211 7.61 14.23 16.42
N PRO A 212 7.36 14.44 17.72
CA PRO A 212 8.11 15.40 18.51
C PRO A 212 9.55 14.93 18.74
N SER A 213 10.44 15.88 18.98
CA SER A 213 11.80 15.55 19.42
C SER A 213 11.78 14.94 20.81
N THR A 214 12.58 13.90 21.02
CA THR A 214 12.68 13.18 22.31
C THR A 214 14.08 13.36 22.88
N PRO A 215 14.25 13.78 24.16
CA PRO A 215 15.56 13.92 24.78
C PRO A 215 16.18 12.53 25.01
N ILE A 216 17.47 12.43 24.75
CA ILE A 216 18.28 11.22 24.98
C ILE A 216 19.65 11.59 25.56
N ASP A 217 20.28 10.65 26.26
CA ASP A 217 21.60 10.81 26.83
C ASP A 217 22.68 10.22 25.91
N VAL A 218 23.66 11.03 25.54
CA VAL A 218 24.80 10.65 24.71
C VAL A 218 26.09 10.76 25.53
N LYS A 219 26.86 9.67 25.59
CA LYS A 219 28.12 9.61 26.31
C LYS A 219 29.24 10.30 25.51
N GLU A 220 30.26 10.76 26.22
CA GLU A 220 31.52 11.23 25.57
C GLU A 220 32.18 10.07 24.82
N SER A 221 32.79 10.38 23.66
CA SER A 221 33.64 9.42 22.98
C SER A 221 35.01 9.31 23.61
N TYR A 222 35.70 8.18 23.42
CA TYR A 222 37.07 8.04 23.90
C TYR A 222 38.03 9.12 23.34
N ALA A 223 37.82 9.58 22.11
CA ALA A 223 38.60 10.61 21.48
C ALA A 223 38.37 12.00 22.11
N SER A 224 37.19 12.29 22.63
CA SER A 224 36.84 13.54 23.31
C SER A 224 37.43 13.59 24.73
N GLN A 225 37.57 12.43 25.42
CA GLN A 225 38.14 12.32 26.74
C GLN A 225 39.65 12.65 26.75
N HIS A 226 40.41 12.18 25.74
CA HIS A 226 41.86 12.44 25.65
C HIS A 226 42.21 13.83 25.10
N ARG A 227 41.27 14.60 24.59
CA ARG A 227 41.52 15.98 24.11
C ARG A 227 41.45 17.01 25.26
N LYS A 228 41.03 16.65 26.45
CA LYS A 228 40.88 17.52 27.64
C LYS A 228 42.05 17.41 28.64
N GLU A 229 43.05 16.55 28.39
CA GLU A 229 44.28 16.54 29.17
C GLU A 229 45.26 17.53 28.54
N PRO A 230 45.73 18.57 29.31
CA PRO A 230 46.67 19.57 28.84
C PRO A 230 48.05 19.02 28.61
#